data_3c529b8868013d39c6f6ad334ab73eed
#
_entry.id   3c529b8868013d39c6f6ad334ab73eed
#
_cell.length_a   1.000
_cell.length_b   1.000
_cell.length_c   1.000
_cell.angle_alpha   90.00
_cell.angle_beta   90.00
_cell.angle_gamma   90.00
#
_symmetry.space_group_name_H-M   'P 1'
#
loop_
_entity.id
_entity.type
_entity.pdbx_description
1 polymer ?
#
loop_
_entity_poly.entity_id
_entity_poly.type
_entity_poly.pdbx_seq_one_letter_code
_entity_poly.pdbx_strand_id
1 'polypeptide(L)'
;MVYELELVHILGIDELKQTMTALVYVNEKWNDPTLAWNPEGFGGLLKTWLPTSKIWIPDIIVFNMLHHEDLLENIRAPVLIYSNGTVEFAHPAVYTVSCEINIKHFPLDDQKCSLEIASWAYGDDKIRLNANIKHSLEHYSPNEEWHLLNVTVVEKEYEHEGIYVSELKYDILLRRKPLFYMVTLTFPSYVMCAISVVGLFARFSTTGEREERFTLGVTAILTMAVLSLVVSEKVPHSSTSVPLLGS
;
A
#
# COMPACT_ATOMS: atom_id res chain seq x y z
N MET A 1 -4.81 -21.12 -13.60
CA MET A 1 -5.62 -19.89 -13.53
C MET A 1 -4.68 -18.71 -13.70
N VAL A 2 -5.05 -17.68 -14.47
CA VAL A 2 -4.26 -16.45 -14.61
C VAL A 2 -4.88 -15.39 -13.70
N TYR A 3 -4.06 -14.75 -12.89
CA TYR A 3 -4.44 -13.66 -12.01
C TYR A 3 -3.64 -12.41 -12.39
N GLU A 4 -4.33 -11.32 -12.63
CA GLU A 4 -3.75 -10.05 -12.99
C GLU A 4 -4.21 -9.00 -11.99
N LEU A 5 -3.26 -8.34 -11.34
CA LEU A 5 -3.52 -7.24 -10.44
C LEU A 5 -2.90 -5.99 -11.03
N GLU A 6 -3.75 -5.00 -11.23
CA GLU A 6 -3.35 -3.67 -11.66
C GLU A 6 -3.45 -2.69 -10.49
N LEU A 7 -2.34 -2.06 -10.14
CA LEU A 7 -2.32 -1.01 -9.13
C LEU A 7 -2.83 0.29 -9.76
N VAL A 8 -3.95 0.80 -9.28
CA VAL A 8 -4.57 2.03 -9.80
C VAL A 8 -4.16 3.24 -8.97
N HIS A 9 -4.23 3.15 -7.65
CA HIS A 9 -3.86 4.26 -6.78
C HIS A 9 -3.48 3.76 -5.39
N ILE A 10 -2.48 4.41 -4.78
CA ILE A 10 -2.15 4.22 -3.37
C ILE A 10 -2.92 5.27 -2.59
N LEU A 11 -3.91 4.84 -1.81
CA LEU A 11 -4.75 5.73 -1.01
C LEU A 11 -4.01 6.30 0.18
N GLY A 12 -3.06 5.53 0.74
CA GLY A 12 -2.20 5.98 1.82
C GLY A 12 -1.45 4.85 2.51
N ILE A 13 -0.47 5.25 3.30
CA ILE A 13 0.23 4.38 4.23
C ILE A 13 0.01 4.96 5.63
N ASP A 14 -0.49 4.13 6.54
CA ASP A 14 -0.62 4.46 7.97
C ASP A 14 0.56 3.82 8.71
N GLU A 15 1.54 4.64 9.03
CA GLU A 15 2.77 4.18 9.68
C GLU A 15 2.51 3.69 11.10
N LEU A 16 1.54 4.30 11.80
CA LEU A 16 1.19 3.91 13.17
C LEU A 16 0.52 2.54 13.22
N LYS A 17 -0.37 2.27 12.25
CA LYS A 17 -1.05 0.97 12.14
C LYS A 17 -0.25 -0.05 11.33
N GLN A 18 0.84 0.38 10.69
CA GLN A 18 1.64 -0.43 9.79
C GLN A 18 0.80 -1.05 8.67
N THR A 19 0.06 -0.20 7.97
CA THR A 19 -0.84 -0.63 6.90
C THR A 19 -0.66 0.22 5.65
N MET A 20 -0.89 -0.41 4.49
CA MET A 20 -1.02 0.26 3.21
C MET A 20 -2.44 0.03 2.66
N THR A 21 -3.08 1.09 2.21
CA THR A 21 -4.38 1.01 1.52
C THR A 21 -4.20 1.36 0.05
N ALA A 22 -4.63 0.48 -0.83
CA ALA A 22 -4.51 0.63 -2.27
C ALA A 22 -5.79 0.28 -3.01
N LEU A 23 -6.12 1.06 -4.03
CA LEU A 23 -7.13 0.75 -5.04
C LEU A 23 -6.47 -0.08 -6.14
N VAL A 24 -7.04 -1.21 -6.44
CA VAL A 24 -6.56 -2.13 -7.48
C VAL A 24 -7.70 -2.56 -8.39
N TYR A 25 -7.36 -2.90 -9.62
CA TYR A 25 -8.23 -3.68 -10.51
C TYR A 25 -7.70 -5.11 -10.54
N VAL A 26 -8.61 -6.04 -10.29
CA VAL A 26 -8.33 -7.47 -10.31
C VAL A 26 -8.98 -8.07 -11.53
N ASN A 27 -8.23 -8.87 -12.29
CA ASN A 27 -8.74 -9.63 -13.40
C ASN A 27 -8.34 -11.11 -13.23
N GLU A 28 -9.35 -11.93 -13.06
CA GLU A 28 -9.23 -13.37 -12.86
C GLU A 28 -9.67 -14.10 -14.11
N LYS A 29 -8.82 -15.00 -14.61
CA LYS A 29 -9.10 -15.76 -15.82
C LYS A 29 -8.83 -17.24 -15.63
N TRP A 30 -9.87 -18.05 -15.86
CA TRP A 30 -9.79 -19.52 -15.78
C TRP A 30 -10.54 -20.17 -16.93
N ASN A 31 -10.43 -21.48 -17.03
CA ASN A 31 -11.15 -22.24 -18.03
C ASN A 31 -12.11 -23.23 -17.36
N ASP A 32 -13.39 -23.15 -17.70
CA ASP A 32 -14.41 -24.10 -17.30
C ASP A 32 -15.00 -24.76 -18.56
N PRO A 33 -14.61 -26.00 -18.86
CA PRO A 33 -15.09 -26.70 -20.04
C PRO A 33 -16.62 -26.96 -20.05
N THR A 34 -17.27 -26.91 -18.88
CA THR A 34 -18.73 -27.11 -18.76
C THR A 34 -19.53 -25.94 -19.29
N LEU A 35 -18.91 -24.75 -19.38
CA LEU A 35 -19.48 -23.54 -19.91
C LEU A 35 -19.19 -23.32 -21.41
N ALA A 36 -18.52 -24.26 -22.06
CA ALA A 36 -18.20 -24.15 -23.49
C ALA A 36 -19.42 -24.45 -24.35
N TRP A 37 -19.56 -23.76 -25.49
CA TRP A 37 -20.61 -23.99 -26.46
C TRP A 37 -20.10 -23.87 -27.90
N ASN A 38 -20.83 -24.53 -28.86
CA ASN A 38 -20.55 -24.35 -30.28
C ASN A 38 -21.26 -23.04 -30.79
N PRO A 39 -20.52 -22.04 -31.24
CA PRO A 39 -21.12 -20.81 -31.76
C PRO A 39 -22.15 -21.00 -32.87
N GLU A 40 -21.96 -21.99 -33.74
CA GLU A 40 -22.88 -22.26 -34.86
C GLU A 40 -24.31 -22.58 -34.39
N GLY A 41 -24.45 -23.29 -33.25
CA GLY A 41 -25.74 -23.61 -32.65
C GLY A 41 -26.45 -22.44 -31.98
N PHE A 42 -25.74 -21.30 -31.77
CA PHE A 42 -26.23 -20.11 -31.08
C PHE A 42 -26.08 -18.84 -31.94
N GLY A 43 -26.27 -18.94 -33.25
CA GLY A 43 -26.27 -17.78 -34.14
C GLY A 43 -24.91 -17.06 -34.26
N GLY A 44 -23.80 -17.77 -34.03
CA GLY A 44 -22.45 -17.21 -34.10
C GLY A 44 -22.02 -16.48 -32.81
N LEU A 45 -22.69 -16.69 -31.68
CA LEU A 45 -22.35 -16.06 -30.39
C LEU A 45 -21.00 -16.56 -29.88
N LEU A 46 -20.01 -15.66 -29.80
CA LEU A 46 -18.64 -15.98 -29.36
C LEU A 46 -18.40 -15.73 -27.89
N LYS A 47 -19.17 -14.83 -27.27
CA LYS A 47 -19.05 -14.46 -25.85
C LYS A 47 -20.38 -14.04 -25.27
N THR A 48 -20.56 -14.23 -23.98
CA THR A 48 -21.76 -13.82 -23.22
C THR A 48 -21.38 -13.39 -21.81
N TRP A 49 -22.33 -12.72 -21.14
CA TRP A 49 -22.15 -12.29 -19.74
C TRP A 49 -23.18 -13.01 -18.87
N LEU A 50 -22.69 -13.53 -17.74
CA LEU A 50 -23.53 -14.12 -16.72
C LEU A 50 -23.31 -13.45 -15.36
N PRO A 51 -24.35 -13.42 -14.51
CA PRO A 51 -24.17 -12.94 -13.15
C PRO A 51 -23.31 -13.92 -12.32
N THR A 52 -22.50 -13.41 -11.43
CA THR A 52 -21.60 -14.16 -10.53
C THR A 52 -22.32 -15.28 -9.77
N SER A 53 -23.60 -15.08 -9.42
CA SER A 53 -24.41 -16.05 -8.68
C SER A 53 -24.80 -17.31 -9.48
N LYS A 54 -24.49 -17.37 -10.77
CA LYS A 54 -24.86 -18.49 -11.67
C LYS A 54 -23.68 -19.39 -12.06
N ILE A 55 -22.48 -19.00 -11.70
CA ILE A 55 -21.25 -19.73 -12.04
C ILE A 55 -20.38 -19.91 -10.80
N TRP A 56 -19.47 -20.87 -10.86
CA TRP A 56 -18.42 -21.00 -9.86
C TRP A 56 -17.38 -19.88 -10.05
N ILE A 57 -16.97 -19.27 -8.95
CA ILE A 57 -15.90 -18.27 -8.90
C ILE A 57 -14.82 -18.79 -7.96
N PRO A 58 -13.53 -18.67 -8.31
CA PRO A 58 -12.43 -19.02 -7.43
C PRO A 58 -12.46 -18.21 -6.11
N ASP A 59 -12.07 -18.86 -5.01
CA ASP A 59 -12.02 -18.28 -3.67
C ASP A 59 -10.69 -17.57 -3.38
N ILE A 60 -10.27 -16.71 -4.27
CA ILE A 60 -8.99 -16.00 -4.15
C ILE A 60 -9.10 -14.84 -3.17
N ILE A 61 -8.17 -14.80 -2.21
CA ILE A 61 -8.10 -13.74 -1.20
C ILE A 61 -6.69 -13.17 -1.08
N VAL A 62 -6.60 -12.00 -0.48
CA VAL A 62 -5.33 -11.39 -0.04
C VAL A 62 -5.11 -11.77 1.43
N PHE A 63 -4.15 -12.66 1.71
CA PHE A 63 -3.95 -13.25 3.05
C PHE A 63 -3.54 -12.25 4.12
N ASN A 64 -2.77 -11.25 3.76
CA ASN A 64 -2.34 -10.21 4.69
C ASN A 64 -3.27 -8.98 4.72
N MET A 65 -4.51 -9.11 4.21
CA MET A 65 -5.50 -8.04 4.31
C MET A 65 -6.03 -7.91 5.73
N LEU A 66 -6.18 -6.67 6.19
CA LEU A 66 -6.83 -6.31 7.44
C LEU A 66 -8.24 -5.79 7.20
N HIS A 67 -8.45 -5.18 6.04
CA HIS A 67 -9.74 -4.70 5.59
C HIS A 67 -9.84 -4.79 4.07
N HIS A 68 -11.02 -5.16 3.60
CA HIS A 68 -11.37 -5.21 2.19
C HIS A 68 -12.69 -4.47 1.96
N GLU A 69 -12.71 -3.63 0.96
CA GLU A 69 -13.92 -2.98 0.48
C GLU A 69 -14.17 -3.44 -0.97
N ASP A 70 -15.25 -4.19 -1.15
CA ASP A 70 -15.74 -4.54 -2.48
C ASP A 70 -16.57 -3.38 -3.03
N LEU A 71 -16.01 -2.67 -4.00
CA LEU A 71 -16.67 -1.53 -4.64
C LEU A 71 -17.86 -1.95 -5.50
N LEU A 72 -18.00 -3.25 -5.77
CA LEU A 72 -19.08 -3.80 -6.61
C LEU A 72 -20.23 -4.43 -5.85
N GLU A 73 -20.27 -4.39 -4.52
CA GLU A 73 -21.43 -4.91 -3.76
C GLU A 73 -22.77 -4.37 -4.28
N ASN A 74 -22.78 -3.12 -4.75
CA ASN A 74 -23.95 -2.47 -5.33
C ASN A 74 -24.04 -2.55 -6.87
N ILE A 75 -22.94 -2.96 -7.53
CA ILE A 75 -22.87 -3.09 -8.97
C ILE A 75 -22.69 -4.56 -9.30
N ARG A 76 -23.74 -5.22 -9.73
CA ARG A 76 -23.70 -6.63 -10.13
C ARG A 76 -22.83 -6.79 -11.38
N ALA A 77 -21.50 -6.78 -11.24
CA ALA A 77 -20.59 -6.98 -12.35
C ALA A 77 -20.82 -8.38 -12.94
N PRO A 78 -21.13 -8.48 -14.22
CA PRO A 78 -21.26 -9.76 -14.87
C PRO A 78 -19.88 -10.34 -15.16
N VAL A 79 -19.82 -11.66 -15.18
CA VAL A 79 -18.64 -12.41 -15.60
C VAL A 79 -18.71 -12.65 -17.10
N LEU A 80 -17.63 -12.42 -17.81
CA LEU A 80 -17.52 -12.65 -19.24
C LEU A 80 -17.11 -14.08 -19.51
N ILE A 81 -17.89 -14.78 -20.37
CA ILE A 81 -17.64 -16.15 -20.76
C ILE A 81 -17.48 -16.23 -22.27
N TYR A 82 -16.44 -16.90 -22.71
CA TYR A 82 -16.18 -17.15 -24.12
C TYR A 82 -16.65 -18.54 -24.53
N SER A 83 -16.97 -18.71 -25.81
CA SER A 83 -17.47 -19.97 -26.37
C SER A 83 -16.54 -21.17 -26.17
N ASN A 84 -15.26 -20.95 -25.95
CA ASN A 84 -14.27 -21.99 -25.64
C ASN A 84 -14.24 -22.39 -24.15
N GLY A 85 -15.13 -21.87 -23.31
CA GLY A 85 -15.18 -22.11 -21.88
C GLY A 85 -14.24 -21.23 -21.06
N THR A 86 -13.54 -20.26 -21.66
CA THR A 86 -12.75 -19.30 -20.92
C THR A 86 -13.68 -18.34 -20.18
N VAL A 87 -13.44 -18.15 -18.89
CA VAL A 87 -14.16 -17.26 -18.00
C VAL A 87 -13.22 -16.14 -17.56
N GLU A 88 -13.72 -14.91 -17.58
CA GLU A 88 -12.96 -13.72 -17.20
C GLU A 88 -13.82 -12.85 -16.27
N PHE A 89 -13.28 -12.59 -15.07
CA PHE A 89 -13.95 -11.81 -14.04
C PHE A 89 -13.05 -10.65 -13.63
N ALA A 90 -13.48 -9.45 -13.96
CA ALA A 90 -12.77 -8.21 -13.65
C ALA A 90 -13.56 -7.37 -12.67
N HIS A 91 -12.90 -6.90 -11.59
CA HIS A 91 -13.53 -6.08 -10.57
C HIS A 91 -12.52 -5.13 -9.90
N PRO A 92 -12.95 -3.92 -9.50
CA PRO A 92 -12.17 -3.04 -8.64
C PRO A 92 -12.30 -3.47 -7.18
N ALA A 93 -11.21 -3.31 -6.41
CA ALA A 93 -11.21 -3.53 -4.98
C ALA A 93 -10.29 -2.54 -4.26
N VAL A 94 -10.61 -2.25 -3.00
CA VAL A 94 -9.73 -1.53 -2.09
C VAL A 94 -9.25 -2.50 -1.02
N TYR A 95 -7.94 -2.73 -0.98
CA TYR A 95 -7.31 -3.56 0.04
C TYR A 95 -6.53 -2.70 1.01
N THR A 96 -6.76 -2.92 2.31
CA THR A 96 -5.88 -2.45 3.38
C THR A 96 -5.09 -3.65 3.88
N VAL A 97 -3.79 -3.66 3.61
CA VAL A 97 -2.90 -4.78 3.94
C VAL A 97 -1.90 -4.39 5.02
N SER A 98 -1.48 -5.37 5.83
CA SER A 98 -0.39 -5.18 6.76
C SER A 98 0.93 -4.97 6.00
N CYS A 99 1.72 -4.01 6.46
CA CYS A 99 2.97 -3.64 5.84
C CYS A 99 4.00 -3.29 6.91
N GLU A 100 5.12 -3.98 6.94
CA GLU A 100 6.21 -3.67 7.86
C GLU A 100 6.89 -2.36 7.44
N ILE A 101 6.72 -1.31 8.23
CA ILE A 101 7.23 0.03 7.94
C ILE A 101 8.59 0.23 8.57
N ASN A 102 9.57 0.62 7.77
CA ASN A 102 10.92 0.93 8.22
C ASN A 102 11.15 2.45 8.29
N ILE A 103 11.12 2.99 9.50
CA ILE A 103 11.24 4.43 9.77
C ILE A 103 12.69 4.92 9.97
N LYS A 104 13.69 4.06 9.85
CA LYS A 104 15.09 4.39 10.17
C LYS A 104 15.60 5.64 9.46
N HIS A 105 15.20 5.86 8.21
CA HIS A 105 15.65 6.99 7.38
C HIS A 105 14.56 8.05 7.17
N PHE A 106 13.50 8.02 7.99
CA PHE A 106 12.41 9.00 7.89
C PHE A 106 12.97 10.45 7.94
N PRO A 107 12.53 11.38 7.06
CA PRO A 107 11.51 11.24 6.01
C PRO A 107 12.06 10.86 4.61
N LEU A 108 13.28 10.38 4.51
CA LEU A 108 13.96 9.96 3.27
C LEU A 108 13.95 8.42 3.16
N ASP A 109 12.80 7.81 3.42
CA ASP A 109 12.63 6.39 3.55
C ASP A 109 12.01 5.75 2.30
N ASP A 110 12.43 4.53 2.02
CA ASP A 110 11.81 3.64 1.06
C ASP A 110 11.01 2.57 1.83
N GLN A 111 9.78 2.31 1.40
CA GLN A 111 8.90 1.32 2.00
C GLN A 111 8.62 0.20 1.02
N LYS A 112 8.52 -1.02 1.53
CA LYS A 112 8.17 -2.20 0.75
C LYS A 112 6.92 -2.83 1.36
N CYS A 113 5.81 -2.75 0.65
CA CYS A 113 4.56 -3.39 1.03
C CYS A 113 4.22 -4.51 0.05
N SER A 114 3.58 -5.56 0.52
CA SER A 114 3.25 -6.72 -0.30
C SER A 114 1.77 -7.04 -0.21
N LEU A 115 1.18 -7.54 -1.31
CA LEU A 115 -0.11 -8.24 -1.31
C LEU A 115 0.18 -9.73 -1.53
N GLU A 116 -0.27 -10.56 -0.61
CA GLU A 116 -0.08 -12.01 -0.62
C GLU A 116 -1.40 -12.68 -1.01
N ILE A 117 -1.46 -13.20 -2.23
CA ILE A 117 -2.68 -13.64 -2.89
C ILE A 117 -2.64 -15.15 -3.09
N ALA A 118 -3.63 -15.85 -2.57
CA ALA A 118 -3.78 -17.29 -2.78
C ALA A 118 -5.25 -17.72 -2.63
N SER A 119 -5.55 -18.99 -2.96
CA SER A 119 -6.84 -19.58 -2.66
C SER A 119 -6.97 -19.89 -1.17
N TRP A 120 -8.15 -19.64 -0.61
CA TRP A 120 -8.43 -19.94 0.80
C TRP A 120 -8.59 -21.45 1.06
N ALA A 121 -9.34 -22.15 0.21
CA ALA A 121 -9.74 -23.53 0.45
C ALA A 121 -9.01 -24.57 -0.40
N TYR A 122 -8.39 -24.15 -1.52
CA TYR A 122 -7.85 -25.09 -2.50
C TYR A 122 -6.32 -25.05 -2.56
N GLY A 123 -5.71 -26.23 -2.56
CA GLY A 123 -4.29 -26.39 -2.84
C GLY A 123 -3.95 -26.20 -4.32
N ASP A 124 -2.66 -26.26 -4.64
CA ASP A 124 -2.11 -26.09 -5.98
C ASP A 124 -2.52 -27.21 -6.95
N ASP A 125 -2.95 -28.35 -6.43
CA ASP A 125 -3.53 -29.46 -7.19
C ASP A 125 -4.88 -29.12 -7.84
N LYS A 126 -5.59 -28.11 -7.32
CA LYS A 126 -6.88 -27.62 -7.82
C LYS A 126 -6.78 -26.23 -8.42
N ILE A 127 -6.14 -25.29 -7.73
CA ILE A 127 -5.97 -23.91 -8.18
C ILE A 127 -4.49 -23.55 -8.16
N ARG A 128 -3.90 -23.47 -9.34
CA ARG A 128 -2.56 -22.94 -9.55
C ARG A 128 -2.66 -21.53 -10.11
N LEU A 129 -2.05 -20.57 -9.42
CA LEU A 129 -2.02 -19.17 -9.81
C LEU A 129 -0.79 -18.89 -10.67
N ASN A 130 -1.01 -18.20 -11.79
CA ASN A 130 0.05 -17.66 -12.61
C ASN A 130 -0.17 -16.14 -12.73
N ALA A 131 0.85 -15.37 -12.47
CA ALA A 131 0.76 -13.92 -12.54
C ALA A 131 0.84 -13.41 -13.98
N ASN A 132 0.03 -12.40 -14.29
CA ASN A 132 0.21 -11.58 -15.47
C ASN A 132 0.49 -10.13 -15.03
N ILE A 133 1.68 -9.62 -15.36
CA ILE A 133 2.12 -8.26 -14.98
C ILE A 133 2.05 -7.28 -16.14
N LYS A 134 1.54 -7.68 -17.29
CA LYS A 134 1.61 -6.92 -18.55
C LYS A 134 0.93 -5.54 -18.44
N HIS A 135 -0.14 -5.43 -17.65
CA HIS A 135 -0.93 -4.21 -17.47
C HIS A 135 -0.92 -3.70 -16.02
N SER A 136 0.03 -4.14 -15.19
CA SER A 136 0.03 -3.88 -13.74
C SER A 136 0.02 -2.40 -13.32
N LEU A 137 0.36 -1.48 -14.22
CA LEU A 137 0.44 -0.03 -13.97
C LEU A 137 -0.22 0.83 -15.06
N GLU A 138 -1.05 0.26 -15.92
CA GLU A 138 -1.62 0.98 -17.08
C GLU A 138 -2.47 2.18 -16.67
N HIS A 139 -3.25 2.05 -15.59
CA HIS A 139 -4.11 3.10 -15.06
C HIS A 139 -3.58 3.73 -13.75
N TYR A 140 -2.28 3.56 -13.46
CA TYR A 140 -1.72 4.08 -12.22
C TYR A 140 -1.77 5.61 -12.15
N SER A 141 -2.43 6.11 -11.10
CA SER A 141 -2.47 7.52 -10.74
C SER A 141 -1.49 7.81 -9.60
N PRO A 142 -0.55 8.75 -9.77
CA PRO A 142 0.44 9.07 -8.74
C PRO A 142 -0.18 9.56 -7.44
N ASN A 143 0.44 9.18 -6.32
CA ASN A 143 0.11 9.70 -5.00
C ASN A 143 0.95 10.95 -4.70
N GLU A 144 0.39 11.91 -3.92
CA GLU A 144 1.07 13.16 -3.57
C GLU A 144 2.22 12.95 -2.58
N GLU A 145 2.14 11.98 -1.68
CA GLU A 145 3.12 11.71 -0.62
C GLU A 145 4.13 10.64 -1.03
N TRP A 146 3.71 9.68 -1.89
CA TRP A 146 4.51 8.51 -2.24
C TRP A 146 4.82 8.46 -3.73
N HIS A 147 6.06 8.14 -4.04
CA HIS A 147 6.51 7.85 -5.39
C HIS A 147 6.65 6.33 -5.56
N LEU A 148 5.93 5.76 -6.51
CA LEU A 148 6.04 4.36 -6.86
C LEU A 148 7.35 4.12 -7.61
N LEU A 149 8.22 3.28 -7.06
CA LEU A 149 9.49 2.92 -7.69
C LEU A 149 9.33 1.70 -8.59
N ASN A 150 8.69 0.65 -8.08
CA ASN A 150 8.53 -0.61 -8.79
C ASN A 150 7.40 -1.45 -8.23
N VAL A 151 6.82 -2.31 -9.07
CA VAL A 151 5.93 -3.41 -8.69
C VAL A 151 6.51 -4.68 -9.26
N THR A 152 6.76 -5.66 -8.39
CA THR A 152 7.26 -6.97 -8.80
C THR A 152 6.33 -8.05 -8.27
N VAL A 153 6.19 -9.13 -9.02
CA VAL A 153 5.45 -10.30 -8.58
C VAL A 153 6.39 -11.49 -8.46
N VAL A 154 6.20 -12.25 -7.41
CA VAL A 154 6.91 -13.51 -7.17
C VAL A 154 5.87 -14.61 -6.98
N GLU A 155 5.96 -15.63 -7.80
CA GLU A 155 5.17 -16.86 -7.65
C GLU A 155 5.86 -17.75 -6.62
N LYS A 156 5.13 -18.19 -5.60
CA LYS A 156 5.62 -19.05 -4.54
C LYS A 156 4.70 -20.25 -4.36
N GLU A 157 5.27 -21.30 -3.89
CA GLU A 157 4.54 -22.46 -3.37
C GLU A 157 4.98 -22.68 -1.93
N TYR A 158 4.03 -22.87 -1.03
CA TYR A 158 4.33 -23.21 0.36
C TYR A 158 3.45 -24.37 0.82
N GLU A 159 3.97 -25.13 1.76
CA GLU A 159 3.25 -26.25 2.36
C GLU A 159 2.53 -25.79 3.64
N HIS A 160 1.24 -26.05 3.69
CA HIS A 160 0.42 -25.81 4.87
C HIS A 160 -0.39 -27.06 5.19
N GLU A 161 -0.15 -27.66 6.36
CA GLU A 161 -0.82 -28.89 6.82
C GLU A 161 -0.79 -30.07 5.81
N GLY A 162 0.31 -30.20 5.06
CA GLY A 162 0.49 -31.25 4.05
C GLY A 162 -0.15 -30.94 2.70
N ILE A 163 -0.67 -29.73 2.50
CA ILE A 163 -1.22 -29.24 1.23
C ILE A 163 -0.29 -28.16 0.70
N TYR A 164 0.12 -28.28 -0.56
CA TYR A 164 0.84 -27.21 -1.25
C TYR A 164 -0.15 -26.17 -1.74
N VAL A 165 0.17 -24.89 -1.47
CA VAL A 165 -0.65 -23.75 -1.88
C VAL A 165 0.16 -22.87 -2.82
N SER A 166 -0.46 -22.50 -3.94
CA SER A 166 0.12 -21.54 -4.89
C SER A 166 -0.18 -20.11 -4.44
N GLU A 167 0.86 -19.32 -4.21
CA GLU A 167 0.79 -17.91 -3.76
C GLU A 167 1.40 -16.98 -4.79
N LEU A 168 0.74 -15.86 -5.03
CA LEU A 168 1.31 -14.71 -5.73
C LEU A 168 1.61 -13.59 -4.74
N LYS A 169 2.87 -13.19 -4.66
CA LYS A 169 3.29 -12.06 -3.83
C LYS A 169 3.62 -10.87 -4.71
N TYR A 170 2.77 -9.84 -4.67
CA TYR A 170 3.00 -8.56 -5.35
C TYR A 170 3.73 -7.62 -4.39
N ASP A 171 5.00 -7.35 -4.66
CA ASP A 171 5.84 -6.44 -3.89
C ASP A 171 5.78 -5.05 -4.51
N ILE A 172 5.31 -4.07 -3.75
CA ILE A 172 5.18 -2.66 -4.14
C ILE A 172 6.27 -1.88 -3.40
N LEU A 173 7.19 -1.30 -4.15
CA LEU A 173 8.30 -0.49 -3.63
C LEU A 173 7.98 1.00 -3.80
N LEU A 174 7.98 1.72 -2.68
CA LEU A 174 7.57 3.11 -2.58
C LEU A 174 8.68 3.95 -1.95
N ARG A 175 8.81 5.19 -2.42
CA ARG A 175 9.70 6.21 -1.84
C ARG A 175 8.88 7.41 -1.39
N ARG A 176 9.11 7.86 -0.17
CA ARG A 176 8.44 9.05 0.36
C ARG A 176 8.93 10.32 -0.32
N LYS A 177 8.01 11.25 -0.60
CA LYS A 177 8.32 12.62 -1.04
C LYS A 177 8.54 13.49 0.20
N PRO A 178 9.79 13.89 0.51
CA PRO A 178 10.13 14.45 1.81
C PRO A 178 9.80 15.94 1.97
N LEU A 179 9.40 16.63 0.89
CA LEU A 179 9.28 18.10 0.85
C LEU A 179 8.42 18.66 1.98
N PHE A 180 7.26 18.06 2.23
CA PHE A 180 6.36 18.49 3.29
C PHE A 180 7.03 18.44 4.66
N TYR A 181 7.68 17.33 4.98
CA TYR A 181 8.38 17.13 6.26
C TYR A 181 9.60 18.03 6.41
N MET A 182 10.33 18.27 5.32
CA MET A 182 11.48 19.19 5.31
C MET A 182 11.05 20.62 5.61
N VAL A 183 9.96 21.09 5.02
CA VAL A 183 9.45 22.47 5.26
C VAL A 183 8.77 22.59 6.62
N THR A 184 8.02 21.55 7.06
CA THR A 184 7.19 21.66 8.27
C THR A 184 7.98 21.35 9.55
N LEU A 185 8.98 20.46 9.49
CA LEU A 185 9.73 20.02 10.68
C LEU A 185 11.19 20.51 10.64
N THR A 186 11.94 20.22 9.58
CA THR A 186 13.37 20.47 9.53
C THR A 186 13.69 21.97 9.48
N PHE A 187 13.00 22.72 8.63
CA PHE A 187 13.24 24.16 8.49
C PHE A 187 12.95 24.96 9.78
N PRO A 188 11.79 24.82 10.46
CA PRO A 188 11.54 25.51 11.72
C PRO A 188 12.52 25.12 12.83
N SER A 189 12.88 23.84 12.94
CA SER A 189 13.88 23.38 13.91
C SER A 189 15.25 24.02 13.68
N TYR A 190 15.68 24.10 12.42
CA TYR A 190 16.93 24.77 12.04
C TYR A 190 16.92 26.28 12.41
N VAL A 191 15.82 26.96 12.07
CA VAL A 191 15.66 28.41 12.39
C VAL A 191 15.71 28.64 13.90
N MET A 192 15.02 27.81 14.70
CA MET A 192 15.02 27.89 16.16
C MET A 192 16.42 27.67 16.74
N CYS A 193 17.12 26.66 16.23
CA CYS A 193 18.50 26.38 16.62
C CYS A 193 19.42 27.59 16.30
N ALA A 194 19.33 28.12 15.10
CA ALA A 194 20.12 29.30 14.68
C ALA A 194 19.86 30.53 15.56
N ILE A 195 18.60 30.82 15.85
CA ILE A 195 18.22 31.96 16.74
C ILE A 195 18.77 31.72 18.14
N SER A 196 18.67 30.49 18.67
CA SER A 196 19.20 30.17 20.00
C SER A 196 20.72 30.35 20.08
N VAL A 197 21.46 29.91 19.07
CA VAL A 197 22.92 30.07 18.99
C VAL A 197 23.29 31.55 18.88
N VAL A 198 22.65 32.30 17.99
CA VAL A 198 22.90 33.76 17.85
C VAL A 198 22.58 34.48 19.16
N GLY A 199 21.48 34.11 19.83
CA GLY A 199 21.07 34.69 21.12
C GLY A 199 22.10 34.49 22.25
N LEU A 200 22.85 33.40 22.24
CA LEU A 200 23.94 33.18 23.21
C LEU A 200 25.08 34.19 23.06
N PHE A 201 25.35 34.67 21.85
CA PHE A 201 26.45 35.60 21.56
C PHE A 201 25.98 37.04 21.45
N ALA A 202 24.67 37.29 21.38
CA ALA A 202 24.13 38.64 21.33
C ALA A 202 24.38 39.39 22.64
N ARG A 203 24.80 40.65 22.55
CA ARG A 203 24.92 41.55 23.72
C ARG A 203 23.57 42.19 23.94
N PHE A 204 22.89 41.81 25.02
CA PHE A 204 21.68 42.44 25.50
C PHE A 204 22.05 43.60 26.43
N SER A 205 21.15 44.56 26.67
CA SER A 205 21.36 45.72 27.52
C SER A 205 21.80 45.34 28.95
N THR A 206 22.66 46.10 29.56
CA THR A 206 23.43 45.78 30.75
C THR A 206 22.65 45.47 32.05
N THR A 207 21.34 45.64 32.08
CA THR A 207 20.50 45.47 33.28
C THR A 207 19.64 44.22 33.36
N GLY A 208 19.56 43.40 32.30
CA GLY A 208 18.70 42.21 32.25
C GLY A 208 19.27 40.99 31.50
N GLU A 209 20.55 41.01 31.13
CA GLU A 209 21.16 39.97 30.25
C GLU A 209 20.95 38.54 30.69
N ARG A 210 20.96 38.25 32.00
CA ARG A 210 20.81 36.88 32.51
C ARG A 210 19.38 36.38 32.38
N GLU A 211 18.41 37.24 32.63
CA GLU A 211 16.99 36.93 32.56
C GLU A 211 16.54 36.74 31.11
N GLU A 212 17.00 37.57 30.18
CA GLU A 212 16.68 37.51 28.77
C GLU A 212 17.26 36.24 28.13
N ARG A 213 18.49 35.84 28.46
CA ARG A 213 19.11 34.59 27.98
C ARG A 213 18.41 33.35 28.54
N PHE A 214 18.01 33.40 29.82
CA PHE A 214 17.25 32.30 30.42
C PHE A 214 15.88 32.13 29.75
N THR A 215 15.16 33.21 29.52
CA THR A 215 13.87 33.22 28.85
C THR A 215 13.99 32.69 27.41
N LEU A 216 15.02 33.10 26.66
CA LEU A 216 15.29 32.61 25.32
C LEU A 216 15.53 31.06 25.34
N GLY A 217 16.33 30.57 26.28
CA GLY A 217 16.59 29.15 26.43
C GLY A 217 15.34 28.33 26.77
N VAL A 218 14.52 28.78 27.71
CA VAL A 218 13.26 28.13 28.09
C VAL A 218 12.28 28.12 26.91
N THR A 219 12.16 29.22 26.18
CA THR A 219 11.29 29.31 25.00
C THR A 219 11.74 28.34 23.90
N ALA A 220 13.06 28.25 23.66
CA ALA A 220 13.60 27.32 22.69
C ALA A 220 13.30 25.86 23.06
N ILE A 221 13.48 25.46 24.34
CA ILE A 221 13.18 24.11 24.84
C ILE A 221 11.69 23.83 24.69
N LEU A 222 10.81 24.77 25.05
CA LEU A 222 9.37 24.60 24.92
C LEU A 222 8.96 24.38 23.46
N THR A 223 9.51 25.16 22.54
CA THR A 223 9.21 25.03 21.11
C THR A 223 9.70 23.71 20.56
N MET A 224 10.89 23.26 20.95
CA MET A 224 11.41 21.96 20.54
C MET A 224 10.58 20.82 21.13
N ALA A 225 10.09 20.94 22.35
CA ALA A 225 9.18 19.94 22.94
C ALA A 225 7.85 19.84 22.17
N VAL A 226 7.28 20.95 21.73
CA VAL A 226 6.06 20.97 20.91
C VAL A 226 6.32 20.33 19.54
N LEU A 227 7.45 20.64 18.88
CA LEU A 227 7.82 20.01 17.62
C LEU A 227 8.03 18.49 17.79
N SER A 228 8.64 18.06 18.88
CA SER A 228 8.82 16.64 19.20
C SER A 228 7.48 15.91 19.38
N LEU A 229 6.48 16.55 19.96
CA LEU A 229 5.12 16.01 20.06
C LEU A 229 4.49 15.79 18.67
N VAL A 230 4.59 16.77 17.78
CA VAL A 230 4.07 16.66 16.41
C VAL A 230 4.75 15.50 15.64
N VAL A 231 6.06 15.34 15.81
CA VAL A 231 6.79 14.20 15.21
C VAL A 231 6.30 12.88 15.81
N SER A 232 6.15 12.82 17.14
CA SER A 232 5.69 11.62 17.84
C SER A 232 4.30 11.14 17.41
N GLU A 233 3.40 12.06 17.02
CA GLU A 233 2.07 11.72 16.51
C GLU A 233 2.10 11.12 15.09
N LYS A 234 3.15 11.39 14.31
CA LYS A 234 3.26 10.94 12.91
C LYS A 234 4.15 9.71 12.73
N VAL A 235 5.01 9.43 13.69
CA VAL A 235 5.99 8.34 13.60
C VAL A 235 5.56 7.19 14.50
N PRO A 236 5.52 5.92 14.01
CA PRO A 236 5.16 4.78 14.83
C PRO A 236 6.12 4.61 16.01
N HIS A 237 5.57 4.15 17.13
CA HIS A 237 6.35 3.80 18.31
C HIS A 237 7.13 2.50 18.05
N SER A 238 8.24 2.59 17.32
CA SER A 238 9.12 1.45 17.08
C SER A 238 10.15 1.36 18.20
N SER A 239 10.25 0.19 18.82
CA SER A 239 11.29 -0.12 19.79
C SER A 239 12.60 -0.60 19.11
N THR A 240 12.58 -0.83 17.80
CA THR A 240 13.71 -1.38 17.05
C THR A 240 14.60 -0.32 16.40
N SER A 241 14.07 0.88 16.12
CA SER A 241 14.86 1.95 15.50
C SER A 241 14.30 3.33 15.87
N VAL A 242 15.19 4.28 16.12
CA VAL A 242 14.86 5.70 16.29
C VAL A 242 14.99 6.39 14.93
N PRO A 243 14.01 7.21 14.49
CA PRO A 243 14.12 7.95 13.25
C PRO A 243 15.31 8.93 13.26
N LEU A 244 15.91 9.18 12.11
CA LEU A 244 17.02 10.14 11.97
C LEU A 244 16.66 11.56 12.46
N LEU A 245 15.40 11.95 12.37
CA LEU A 245 14.92 13.26 12.89
C LEU A 245 14.86 13.33 14.42
N GLY A 246 14.97 12.22 15.13
CA GLY A 246 14.91 12.14 16.60
C GLY A 246 16.26 11.84 17.26
N SER A 247 17.34 11.74 16.48
CA SER A 247 18.70 11.43 16.96
C SER A 247 19.61 12.64 16.99
#